data_7332523696828f25612a3909b0abc0fe
#
_entry.id   7332523696828f25612a3909b0abc0fe
#
_cell.length_a   1.000
_cell.length_b   1.000
_cell.length_c   1.000
_cell.angle_alpha   90.00
_cell.angle_beta   90.00
_cell.angle_gamma   90.00
#
_symmetry.space_group_name_H-M   'P 1'
#
loop_
_entity.id
_entity.type
_entity.pdbx_description
1 polymer ?
#
loop_
_entity_poly.entity_id
_entity_poly.type
_entity_poly.pdbx_seq_one_letter_code
_entity_poly.pdbx_strand_id
1 'polypeptide(L)'
;MHWMNRDKLDLNLLRLFEAVYRLGSVSLAAEALGLSQPAASQGLTRLRLTLGDALFVRAHGRMRPTLRAERLAGVVQPSLTAIQDVLKEEDTFDPSHSKMTLRMHMNDIGEARLLPELMAALHPAAPGIRVHTTPLSHGEIADALETGAIHFALGFLPSISGTERVELLRDRYAVVVRAGHPMASAAKGKTTIQDLRRLEYVAVRSHSETLRILQQLGLDGRLVLTSAHFMALPAIIARTDLAVVMPQAIARRFLDAKRYALLPADLPRSTFTVSMHWSRRFEADPALQWIRRLFVGLFEDKGR
;
A
#
# COMPACT_ATOMS: atom_id res chain seq x y z
N MET A 1 13.44 30.14 44.27
CA MET A 1 12.91 28.91 43.62
C MET A 1 13.37 28.93 42.19
N HIS A 2 14.50 28.25 41.87
CA HIS A 2 15.07 28.24 40.51
C HIS A 2 14.36 27.18 39.71
N TRP A 3 13.50 27.57 38.76
CA TRP A 3 12.95 26.70 37.74
C TRP A 3 14.10 26.31 36.81
N MET A 4 14.77 25.19 37.11
CA MET A 4 15.78 24.61 36.24
C MET A 4 15.14 24.27 34.89
N ASN A 5 15.75 24.83 33.85
CA ASN A 5 15.37 24.61 32.43
C ASN A 5 15.55 23.12 32.09
N ARG A 6 14.55 22.27 32.45
CA ARG A 6 14.49 20.85 32.13
C ARG A 6 14.21 20.60 30.64
N ASP A 7 13.82 21.64 29.90
CA ASP A 7 13.41 21.57 28.49
C ASP A 7 14.61 21.42 27.53
N LYS A 8 15.86 21.35 28.04
CA LYS A 8 17.07 21.17 27.23
C LYS A 8 17.87 19.92 27.63
N LEU A 9 17.21 18.80 27.87
CA LEU A 9 17.93 17.56 28.08
C LEU A 9 18.44 17.05 26.73
N ASP A 10 19.76 17.14 26.53
CA ASP A 10 20.43 16.67 25.32
C ASP A 10 20.53 15.13 25.34
N LEU A 11 20.02 14.48 24.29
CA LEU A 11 20.03 13.01 24.11
C LEU A 11 21.49 12.47 24.18
N ASN A 12 22.47 13.23 23.70
CA ASN A 12 23.87 12.81 23.77
C ASN A 12 24.37 12.74 25.22
N LEU A 13 23.86 13.57 26.12
CA LEU A 13 24.16 13.48 27.53
C LEU A 13 23.56 12.20 28.16
N LEU A 14 22.39 11.74 27.69
CA LEU A 14 21.82 10.48 28.16
C LEU A 14 22.59 9.28 27.62
N ARG A 15 23.10 9.35 26.39
CA ARG A 15 24.00 8.30 25.83
C ARG A 15 25.31 8.24 26.60
N LEU A 16 25.87 9.37 26.93
CA LEU A 16 27.06 9.45 27.77
C LEU A 16 26.83 8.89 29.19
N PHE A 17 25.71 9.24 29.81
CA PHE A 17 25.31 8.70 31.11
C PHE A 17 25.21 7.17 31.08
N GLU A 18 24.51 6.62 30.08
CA GLU A 18 24.38 5.17 29.88
C GLU A 18 25.72 4.48 29.72
N ALA A 19 26.63 5.04 28.90
CA ALA A 19 27.94 4.48 28.68
C ALA A 19 28.78 4.48 29.96
N VAL A 20 28.75 5.58 30.77
CA VAL A 20 29.42 5.65 32.06
C VAL A 20 28.82 4.67 33.07
N TYR A 21 27.50 4.53 33.08
CA TYR A 21 26.79 3.58 33.96
C TYR A 21 27.23 2.14 33.67
N ARG A 22 27.23 1.72 32.40
CA ARG A 22 27.59 0.39 31.97
C ARG A 22 29.08 0.06 32.14
N LEU A 23 29.97 1.01 31.79
CA LEU A 23 31.40 0.76 31.75
C LEU A 23 32.13 1.10 33.11
N GLY A 24 31.47 1.86 33.98
CA GLY A 24 32.03 2.27 35.26
C GLY A 24 33.25 3.21 35.13
N SER A 25 33.46 3.82 33.96
CA SER A 25 34.60 4.69 33.64
C SER A 25 34.25 5.78 32.65
N VAL A 26 34.59 7.03 32.92
CA VAL A 26 34.38 8.14 31.97
C VAL A 26 35.30 8.02 30.77
N SER A 27 36.54 7.52 30.95
CA SER A 27 37.47 7.36 29.84
C SER A 27 37.04 6.28 28.87
N LEU A 28 36.58 5.08 29.35
CA LEU A 28 36.04 4.03 28.51
C LEU A 28 34.73 4.45 27.82
N ALA A 29 33.90 5.23 28.53
CA ALA A 29 32.66 5.76 27.91
C ALA A 29 32.99 6.79 26.82
N ALA A 30 33.98 7.63 26.99
CA ALA A 30 34.44 8.56 25.96
C ALA A 30 34.92 7.83 24.72
N GLU A 31 35.77 6.81 24.88
CA GLU A 31 36.26 5.95 23.80
C GLU A 31 35.10 5.25 23.04
N ALA A 32 34.18 4.62 23.78
CA ALA A 32 33.01 3.93 23.20
C ALA A 32 32.08 4.86 22.40
N LEU A 33 32.06 6.15 22.71
CA LEU A 33 31.24 7.17 22.05
C LEU A 33 32.01 8.02 21.02
N GLY A 34 33.27 7.73 20.78
CA GLY A 34 34.13 8.56 19.91
C GLY A 34 34.35 9.98 20.38
N LEU A 35 34.30 10.20 21.71
CA LEU A 35 34.51 11.50 22.33
C LEU A 35 35.92 11.62 22.93
N SER A 36 36.41 12.87 23.03
CA SER A 36 37.57 13.10 23.87
C SER A 36 37.17 12.99 25.37
N GLN A 37 38.11 12.53 26.21
CA GLN A 37 37.86 12.41 27.66
C GLN A 37 37.49 13.75 28.32
N PRO A 38 38.07 14.91 27.95
CA PRO A 38 37.61 16.22 28.42
C PRO A 38 36.18 16.54 28.04
N ALA A 39 35.75 16.21 26.79
CA ALA A 39 34.38 16.42 26.32
C ALA A 39 33.38 15.56 27.11
N ALA A 40 33.70 14.30 27.34
CA ALA A 40 32.85 13.41 28.14
C ALA A 40 32.74 13.91 29.61
N SER A 41 33.86 14.36 30.23
CA SER A 41 33.84 14.93 31.57
C SER A 41 32.98 16.20 31.66
N GLN A 42 33.08 17.10 30.69
CA GLN A 42 32.22 18.28 30.59
C GLN A 42 30.76 17.92 30.41
N GLY A 43 30.44 16.95 29.52
CA GLY A 43 29.09 16.44 29.32
C GLY A 43 28.50 15.90 30.62
N LEU A 44 29.24 15.08 31.35
CA LEU A 44 28.80 14.55 32.63
C LEU A 44 28.60 15.68 33.69
N THR A 45 29.46 16.70 33.71
CA THR A 45 29.30 17.88 34.59
C THR A 45 28.00 18.63 34.23
N ARG A 46 27.72 18.85 32.95
CA ARG A 46 26.45 19.49 32.51
C ARG A 46 25.23 18.67 32.97
N LEU A 47 25.27 17.36 32.83
CA LEU A 47 24.17 16.48 33.24
C LEU A 47 23.95 16.54 34.76
N ARG A 48 25.04 16.55 35.56
CA ARG A 48 25.00 16.73 37.04
C ARG A 48 24.31 18.03 37.43
N LEU A 49 24.68 19.13 36.79
CA LEU A 49 24.05 20.42 37.02
C LEU A 49 22.57 20.43 36.64
N THR A 50 22.23 19.85 35.51
CA THR A 50 20.85 19.79 35.03
C THR A 50 19.97 18.95 35.95
N LEU A 51 20.49 17.85 36.48
CA LEU A 51 19.72 16.93 37.34
C LEU A 51 19.86 17.22 38.84
N GLY A 52 20.82 18.11 39.24
CA GLY A 52 21.08 18.42 40.65
C GLY A 52 21.54 17.21 41.47
N ASP A 53 22.33 16.31 40.84
CA ASP A 53 22.82 15.09 41.47
C ASP A 53 24.21 14.75 40.92
N ALA A 54 25.07 14.18 41.79
CA ALA A 54 26.43 13.77 41.38
C ALA A 54 26.40 12.63 40.33
N LEU A 55 25.33 11.89 40.24
CA LEU A 55 25.07 10.74 39.38
C LEU A 55 26.05 9.56 39.61
N PHE A 56 27.33 9.87 39.71
CA PHE A 56 28.36 8.86 39.95
C PHE A 56 29.37 9.40 40.98
N VAL A 57 29.75 8.53 41.88
CA VAL A 57 30.83 8.78 42.88
C VAL A 57 32.00 7.84 42.58
N ARG A 58 33.22 8.28 42.85
CA ARG A 58 34.40 7.46 42.64
C ARG A 58 34.62 6.58 43.89
N ALA A 59 34.57 5.24 43.70
CA ALA A 59 34.83 4.28 44.74
C ALA A 59 35.64 3.10 44.18
N HIS A 60 36.73 2.72 44.87
CA HIS A 60 37.61 1.60 44.47
C HIS A 60 38.09 1.74 43.02
N GLY A 61 38.45 2.93 42.57
CA GLY A 61 38.98 3.18 41.24
C GLY A 61 37.95 3.20 40.11
N ARG A 62 36.64 3.00 40.41
CA ARG A 62 35.51 2.98 39.42
C ARG A 62 34.48 4.06 39.75
N MET A 63 33.69 4.41 38.75
CA MET A 63 32.49 5.22 38.91
C MET A 63 31.35 4.33 39.38
N ARG A 64 30.78 4.67 40.56
CA ARG A 64 29.61 3.95 41.11
C ARG A 64 28.38 4.87 41.02
N PRO A 65 27.23 4.38 40.56
CA PRO A 65 26.03 5.17 40.45
C PRO A 65 25.45 5.57 41.82
N THR A 66 24.84 6.76 41.89
CA THR A 66 23.96 7.13 43.00
C THR A 66 22.61 6.45 42.86
N LEU A 67 21.80 6.37 43.93
CA LEU A 67 20.43 5.86 43.87
C LEU A 67 19.58 6.59 42.82
N ARG A 68 19.86 7.87 42.57
CA ARG A 68 19.19 8.64 41.52
C ARG A 68 19.64 8.19 40.13
N ALA A 69 20.92 7.93 39.95
CA ALA A 69 21.46 7.39 38.71
C ALA A 69 20.92 5.99 38.41
N GLU A 70 20.76 5.11 39.39
CA GLU A 70 20.15 3.79 39.21
C GLU A 70 18.71 3.88 38.70
N ARG A 71 17.88 4.75 39.31
CA ARG A 71 16.51 5.02 38.85
C ARG A 71 16.49 5.61 37.45
N LEU A 72 17.40 6.51 37.12
CA LEU A 72 17.51 7.11 35.80
C LEU A 72 17.91 6.05 34.74
N ALA A 73 18.88 5.20 35.08
CA ALA A 73 19.31 4.11 34.17
C ALA A 73 18.18 3.17 33.82
N GLY A 74 17.31 2.83 34.77
CA GLY A 74 16.12 1.98 34.53
C GLY A 74 15.13 2.54 33.51
N VAL A 75 15.18 3.86 33.24
CA VAL A 75 14.35 4.50 32.21
C VAL A 75 15.15 4.76 30.95
N VAL A 76 16.36 5.27 31.07
CA VAL A 76 17.21 5.70 29.94
C VAL A 76 17.62 4.51 29.07
N GLN A 77 18.03 3.40 29.65
CA GLN A 77 18.46 2.22 28.87
C GLN A 77 17.39 1.69 27.94
N PRO A 78 16.17 1.31 28.42
CA PRO A 78 15.13 0.81 27.54
C PRO A 78 14.68 1.86 26.51
N SER A 79 14.68 3.15 26.88
CA SER A 79 14.32 4.23 25.93
C SER A 79 15.33 4.38 24.79
N LEU A 80 16.63 4.35 25.10
CA LEU A 80 17.68 4.40 24.08
C LEU A 80 17.66 3.16 23.18
N THR A 81 17.40 1.97 23.74
CA THR A 81 17.25 0.74 22.97
C THR A 81 16.05 0.85 22.03
N ALA A 82 14.89 1.28 22.53
CA ALA A 82 13.70 1.45 21.70
C ALA A 82 13.93 2.43 20.53
N ILE A 83 14.62 3.55 20.78
CA ILE A 83 15.00 4.50 19.72
C ILE A 83 15.94 3.84 18.69
N GLN A 84 16.96 3.10 19.17
CA GLN A 84 17.90 2.41 18.29
C GLN A 84 17.24 1.32 17.46
N ASP A 85 16.28 0.60 18.03
CA ASP A 85 15.54 -0.46 17.34
C ASP A 85 14.72 0.13 16.20
N VAL A 86 13.98 1.23 16.45
CA VAL A 86 13.24 1.95 15.39
C VAL A 86 14.17 2.46 14.29
N LEU A 87 15.36 2.99 14.64
CA LEU A 87 16.33 3.46 13.66
C LEU A 87 16.98 2.32 12.85
N LYS A 88 17.03 1.10 13.39
CA LYS A 88 17.54 -0.09 12.71
C LYS A 88 16.47 -0.78 11.85
N GLU A 89 15.19 -0.66 12.24
CA GLU A 89 14.06 -1.21 11.46
C GLU A 89 13.95 -0.61 10.06
N GLU A 90 14.53 0.58 9.81
CA GLU A 90 14.54 1.22 8.49
C GLU A 90 15.38 0.48 7.44
N ASP A 91 16.29 -0.43 7.81
CA ASP A 91 17.23 -1.04 6.85
C ASP A 91 16.85 -2.46 6.39
N THR A 92 15.98 -3.21 7.09
CA THR A 92 15.69 -4.60 6.70
C THR A 92 14.25 -5.01 7.01
N PHE A 93 13.42 -5.13 5.95
CA PHE A 93 12.10 -5.73 6.07
C PHE A 93 12.19 -7.26 5.97
N ASP A 94 11.73 -7.96 7.01
CA ASP A 94 11.54 -9.41 6.98
C ASP A 94 10.07 -9.77 6.78
N PRO A 95 9.67 -10.21 5.58
CA PRO A 95 8.29 -10.55 5.28
C PRO A 95 7.76 -11.71 6.15
N SER A 96 8.63 -12.67 6.53
CA SER A 96 8.21 -13.87 7.27
C SER A 96 7.73 -13.56 8.68
N HIS A 97 8.21 -12.48 9.30
CA HIS A 97 7.85 -12.03 10.65
C HIS A 97 6.91 -10.83 10.68
N SER A 98 6.61 -10.24 9.54
CA SER A 98 5.75 -9.06 9.45
C SER A 98 4.31 -9.37 9.83
N LYS A 99 3.70 -8.47 10.64
CA LYS A 99 2.28 -8.52 11.05
C LYS A 99 1.49 -7.30 10.53
N MET A 100 2.03 -6.61 9.52
CA MET A 100 1.38 -5.42 8.98
C MET A 100 0.03 -5.73 8.37
N THR A 101 -0.85 -4.72 8.34
CA THR A 101 -2.08 -4.77 7.55
C THR A 101 -1.86 -3.98 6.27
N LEU A 102 -1.83 -4.67 5.14
CA LEU A 102 -1.76 -4.09 3.81
C LEU A 102 -3.15 -3.59 3.40
N ARG A 103 -3.31 -2.26 3.30
CA ARG A 103 -4.57 -1.61 2.91
C ARG A 103 -4.48 -1.14 1.47
N MET A 104 -5.48 -1.51 0.66
CA MET A 104 -5.47 -1.19 -0.77
C MET A 104 -6.84 -0.77 -1.27
N HIS A 105 -6.87 0.15 -2.24
CA HIS A 105 -8.04 0.39 -3.05
C HIS A 105 -8.05 -0.55 -4.26
N MET A 106 -9.18 -1.23 -4.45
CA MET A 106 -9.56 -1.95 -5.66
C MET A 106 -11.08 -1.92 -5.81
N ASN A 107 -11.57 -1.99 -7.03
CA ASN A 107 -12.97 -2.36 -7.28
C ASN A 107 -13.10 -3.89 -7.36
N ASP A 108 -14.32 -4.39 -7.40
CA ASP A 108 -14.63 -5.82 -7.43
C ASP A 108 -14.00 -6.59 -8.62
N ILE A 109 -13.86 -5.95 -9.78
CA ILE A 109 -13.12 -6.50 -10.92
C ILE A 109 -11.63 -6.57 -10.65
N GLY A 110 -11.05 -5.54 -10.06
CA GLY A 110 -9.65 -5.52 -9.64
C GLY A 110 -9.35 -6.61 -8.62
N GLU A 111 -10.22 -6.77 -7.62
CA GLU A 111 -10.12 -7.85 -6.64
C GLU A 111 -10.15 -9.22 -7.30
N ALA A 112 -11.16 -9.47 -8.13
CA ALA A 112 -11.30 -10.74 -8.83
C ALA A 112 -10.12 -11.08 -9.76
N ARG A 113 -9.43 -10.06 -10.28
CA ARG A 113 -8.29 -10.23 -11.19
C ARG A 113 -6.95 -10.37 -10.47
N LEU A 114 -6.72 -9.61 -9.40
CA LEU A 114 -5.40 -9.45 -8.79
C LEU A 114 -5.24 -10.21 -7.47
N LEU A 115 -6.29 -10.28 -6.63
CA LEU A 115 -6.17 -10.90 -5.31
C LEU A 115 -5.83 -12.39 -5.33
N PRO A 116 -6.35 -13.23 -6.23
CA PRO A 116 -6.00 -14.65 -6.21
C PRO A 116 -4.50 -14.91 -6.36
N GLU A 117 -3.86 -14.28 -7.32
CA GLU A 117 -2.41 -14.41 -7.56
C GLU A 117 -1.60 -13.74 -6.45
N LEU A 118 -2.03 -12.56 -6.01
CA LEU A 118 -1.39 -11.89 -4.89
C LEU A 118 -1.40 -12.77 -3.64
N MET A 119 -2.54 -13.31 -3.27
CA MET A 119 -2.66 -14.13 -2.04
C MET A 119 -1.90 -15.45 -2.16
N ALA A 120 -1.88 -16.06 -3.34
CA ALA A 120 -1.10 -17.27 -3.60
C ALA A 120 0.41 -17.04 -3.43
N ALA A 121 0.92 -15.85 -3.77
CA ALA A 121 2.33 -15.50 -3.60
C ALA A 121 2.63 -14.91 -2.21
N LEU A 122 1.74 -14.09 -1.68
CA LEU A 122 1.94 -13.37 -0.42
C LEU A 122 1.87 -14.30 0.80
N HIS A 123 0.87 -15.19 0.84
CA HIS A 123 0.61 -16.00 2.03
C HIS A 123 1.78 -16.93 2.42
N PRO A 124 2.45 -17.63 1.49
CA PRO A 124 3.64 -18.41 1.82
C PRO A 124 4.84 -17.56 2.23
N ALA A 125 5.01 -16.39 1.60
CA ALA A 125 6.19 -15.53 1.81
C ALA A 125 6.07 -14.65 3.07
N ALA A 126 4.85 -14.27 3.44
CA ALA A 126 4.57 -13.35 4.55
C ALA A 126 3.25 -13.73 5.26
N PRO A 127 3.21 -14.87 5.98
CA PRO A 127 1.97 -15.44 6.54
C PRO A 127 1.29 -14.55 7.58
N GLY A 128 2.02 -13.63 8.20
CA GLY A 128 1.49 -12.69 9.19
C GLY A 128 0.86 -11.42 8.60
N ILE A 129 1.07 -11.13 7.32
CA ILE A 129 0.48 -9.95 6.66
C ILE A 129 -1.01 -10.19 6.43
N ARG A 130 -1.81 -9.20 6.81
CA ARG A 130 -3.25 -9.15 6.53
C ARG A 130 -3.51 -8.21 5.38
N VAL A 131 -4.41 -8.58 4.48
CA VAL A 131 -4.81 -7.75 3.33
C VAL A 131 -6.22 -7.20 3.55
N HIS A 132 -6.37 -5.90 3.39
CA HIS A 132 -7.64 -5.19 3.46
C HIS A 132 -7.84 -4.41 2.16
N THR A 133 -8.95 -4.66 1.49
CA THR A 133 -9.35 -3.90 0.31
C THR A 133 -10.54 -3.01 0.63
N THR A 134 -10.56 -1.81 0.05
CA THR A 134 -11.66 -0.85 0.21
C THR A 134 -11.89 -0.15 -1.12
N PRO A 135 -13.11 -0.22 -1.67
CA PRO A 135 -13.47 0.59 -2.83
C PRO A 135 -13.65 2.04 -2.40
N LEU A 136 -12.94 2.94 -3.05
CA LEU A 136 -13.01 4.40 -2.85
C LEU A 136 -13.48 5.07 -4.14
N SER A 137 -14.09 6.22 -4.03
CA SER A 137 -14.34 7.07 -5.20
C SER A 137 -13.04 7.67 -5.73
N HIS A 138 -12.99 8.02 -7.02
CA HIS A 138 -11.78 8.59 -7.63
C HIS A 138 -11.26 9.85 -6.91
N GLY A 139 -12.15 10.65 -6.34
CA GLY A 139 -11.79 11.87 -5.61
C GLY A 139 -11.13 11.62 -4.25
N GLU A 140 -11.38 10.45 -3.64
CA GLU A 140 -10.86 10.11 -2.32
C GLU A 140 -9.50 9.40 -2.37
N ILE A 141 -9.14 8.81 -3.51
CA ILE A 141 -7.97 7.91 -3.61
C ILE A 141 -6.67 8.66 -3.35
N ALA A 142 -6.47 9.84 -3.92
CA ALA A 142 -5.24 10.60 -3.78
C ALA A 142 -4.97 10.98 -2.32
N ASP A 143 -6.01 11.48 -1.62
CA ASP A 143 -5.94 11.84 -0.20
C ASP A 143 -5.71 10.61 0.69
N ALA A 144 -6.41 9.50 0.41
CA ALA A 144 -6.24 8.26 1.14
C ALA A 144 -4.82 7.67 1.00
N LEU A 145 -4.18 7.82 -0.17
CA LEU A 145 -2.79 7.47 -0.38
C LEU A 145 -1.85 8.39 0.40
N GLU A 146 -2.08 9.70 0.35
CA GLU A 146 -1.21 10.70 1.00
C GLU A 146 -1.26 10.59 2.52
N THR A 147 -2.44 10.35 3.09
CA THR A 147 -2.60 10.16 4.53
C THR A 147 -2.18 8.78 5.04
N GLY A 148 -1.94 7.80 4.12
CA GLY A 148 -1.66 6.42 4.47
C GLY A 148 -2.88 5.64 4.95
N ALA A 149 -4.10 6.13 4.71
CA ALA A 149 -5.32 5.39 4.93
C ALA A 149 -5.34 4.11 4.07
N ILE A 150 -4.81 4.20 2.85
CA ILE A 150 -4.43 3.07 2.00
C ILE A 150 -2.96 3.19 1.60
N HIS A 151 -2.30 2.06 1.36
CA HIS A 151 -0.90 2.01 0.90
C HIS A 151 -0.81 2.02 -0.63
N PHE A 152 -1.73 1.34 -1.30
CA PHE A 152 -1.77 1.24 -2.75
C PHE A 152 -3.18 1.41 -3.29
N ALA A 153 -3.28 1.99 -4.49
CA ALA A 153 -4.50 1.98 -5.28
C ALA A 153 -4.23 1.27 -6.61
N LEU A 154 -5.04 0.26 -6.92
CA LEU A 154 -4.88 -0.56 -8.11
C LEU A 154 -6.10 -0.44 -9.01
N GLY A 155 -5.86 -0.19 -10.30
CA GLY A 155 -6.94 -0.08 -11.28
C GLY A 155 -6.56 0.76 -12.49
N PHE A 156 -7.55 1.00 -13.34
CA PHE A 156 -7.48 2.04 -14.35
C PHE A 156 -7.93 3.37 -13.72
N LEU A 157 -6.95 4.22 -13.39
CA LEU A 157 -7.12 5.42 -12.58
C LEU A 157 -6.54 6.66 -13.31
N PRO A 158 -7.05 7.01 -14.50
CA PRO A 158 -6.43 8.02 -15.37
C PRO A 158 -6.50 9.46 -14.83
N SER A 159 -7.39 9.73 -13.88
CA SER A 159 -7.59 11.07 -13.30
C SER A 159 -6.81 11.32 -12.01
N ILE A 160 -6.08 10.32 -11.51
CA ILE A 160 -5.30 10.49 -10.28
C ILE A 160 -3.96 11.15 -10.62
N SER A 161 -3.65 12.22 -9.90
CA SER A 161 -2.41 12.96 -9.99
C SER A 161 -1.71 13.07 -8.64
N GLY A 162 -0.43 13.46 -8.63
CA GLY A 162 0.34 13.63 -7.39
C GLY A 162 0.78 12.32 -6.74
N THR A 163 0.67 11.20 -7.44
CA THR A 163 1.08 9.88 -6.95
C THR A 163 2.20 9.29 -7.82
N GLU A 164 3.05 8.47 -7.22
CA GLU A 164 3.93 7.57 -7.95
C GLU A 164 3.11 6.40 -8.52
N ARG A 165 3.57 5.82 -9.63
CA ARG A 165 2.85 4.69 -10.23
C ARG A 165 3.76 3.76 -11.00
N VAL A 166 3.31 2.51 -11.14
CA VAL A 166 3.86 1.51 -12.06
C VAL A 166 2.72 0.88 -12.85
N GLU A 167 2.95 0.66 -14.15
CA GLU A 167 2.02 -0.09 -15.01
C GLU A 167 2.15 -1.58 -14.69
N LEU A 168 1.02 -2.26 -14.50
CA LEU A 168 0.99 -3.69 -14.17
C LEU A 168 0.58 -4.53 -15.37
N LEU A 169 -0.52 -4.17 -16.03
CA LEU A 169 -1.03 -4.92 -17.17
C LEU A 169 -1.85 -4.03 -18.10
N ARG A 170 -1.95 -4.44 -19.35
CA ARG A 170 -2.82 -3.82 -20.35
C ARG A 170 -3.99 -4.73 -20.65
N ASP A 171 -5.15 -4.14 -20.85
CA ASP A 171 -6.37 -4.86 -21.23
C ASP A 171 -7.20 -3.99 -22.18
N ARG A 172 -8.28 -4.53 -22.68
CA ARG A 172 -9.23 -3.82 -23.53
C ARG A 172 -10.66 -4.17 -23.14
N TYR A 173 -11.58 -3.25 -23.43
CA TYR A 173 -13.00 -3.50 -23.25
C TYR A 173 -13.56 -4.35 -24.38
N ALA A 174 -14.54 -5.18 -24.04
CA ALA A 174 -15.31 -5.99 -24.97
C ALA A 174 -16.80 -5.95 -24.62
N VAL A 175 -17.65 -6.17 -25.61
CA VAL A 175 -19.07 -6.37 -25.40
C VAL A 175 -19.33 -7.86 -25.25
N VAL A 176 -20.00 -8.24 -24.16
CA VAL A 176 -20.33 -9.63 -23.84
C VAL A 176 -21.84 -9.80 -23.85
N VAL A 177 -22.29 -10.89 -24.46
CA VAL A 177 -23.67 -11.34 -24.52
C VAL A 177 -23.73 -12.85 -24.22
N ARG A 178 -24.93 -13.45 -24.04
CA ARG A 178 -25.05 -14.91 -23.97
C ARG A 178 -24.63 -15.58 -25.28
N ALA A 179 -24.15 -16.83 -25.24
CA ALA A 179 -23.67 -17.56 -26.43
C ALA A 179 -24.73 -17.73 -27.52
N GLY A 180 -25.99 -17.96 -27.15
CA GLY A 180 -27.11 -18.07 -28.09
C GLY A 180 -27.79 -16.73 -28.44
N HIS A 181 -27.13 -15.58 -28.18
CA HIS A 181 -27.69 -14.30 -28.58
C HIS A 181 -27.75 -14.15 -30.10
N PRO A 182 -28.87 -13.61 -30.68
CA PRO A 182 -29.00 -13.47 -32.12
C PRO A 182 -27.82 -12.79 -32.81
N MET A 183 -27.25 -11.75 -32.18
CA MET A 183 -26.07 -11.04 -32.71
C MET A 183 -24.78 -11.86 -32.63
N ALA A 184 -24.62 -12.76 -31.67
CA ALA A 184 -23.44 -13.64 -31.61
C ALA A 184 -23.40 -14.61 -32.81
N SER A 185 -24.55 -15.09 -33.23
CA SER A 185 -24.69 -15.98 -34.40
C SER A 185 -24.59 -15.24 -35.74
N ALA A 186 -25.03 -13.97 -35.78
CA ALA A 186 -24.99 -13.13 -36.99
C ALA A 186 -23.60 -12.51 -37.23
N ALA A 187 -22.77 -12.37 -36.19
CA ALA A 187 -21.46 -11.74 -36.24
C ALA A 187 -20.40 -12.64 -36.90
N LYS A 188 -20.58 -12.99 -38.19
CA LYS A 188 -19.51 -13.53 -39.05
C LYS A 188 -18.42 -12.48 -39.39
N GLY A 189 -18.52 -11.24 -38.86
CA GLY A 189 -17.65 -10.11 -39.08
C GLY A 189 -17.66 -9.15 -37.92
N LYS A 190 -17.14 -7.92 -38.11
CA LYS A 190 -17.04 -6.88 -37.11
C LYS A 190 -18.42 -6.32 -36.74
N THR A 191 -18.77 -6.27 -35.47
CA THR A 191 -19.99 -5.65 -34.97
C THR A 191 -19.89 -4.12 -35.10
N THR A 192 -20.85 -3.51 -35.83
CA THR A 192 -20.88 -2.06 -36.05
C THR A 192 -21.50 -1.31 -34.87
N ILE A 193 -21.31 0.03 -34.82
CA ILE A 193 -21.99 0.89 -33.84
C ILE A 193 -23.53 0.81 -34.00
N GLN A 194 -24.04 0.64 -35.22
CA GLN A 194 -25.47 0.49 -35.46
C GLN A 194 -25.99 -0.81 -34.85
N ASP A 195 -25.22 -1.89 -34.93
CA ASP A 195 -25.56 -3.14 -34.28
C ASP A 195 -25.55 -3.00 -32.75
N LEU A 196 -24.56 -2.32 -32.18
CA LEU A 196 -24.50 -2.05 -30.74
C LEU A 196 -25.72 -1.25 -30.24
N ARG A 197 -26.27 -0.35 -31.07
CA ARG A 197 -27.48 0.44 -30.74
C ARG A 197 -28.76 -0.40 -30.64
N ARG A 198 -28.76 -1.63 -31.17
CA ARG A 198 -29.90 -2.57 -31.07
C ARG A 198 -29.90 -3.33 -29.75
N LEU A 199 -28.76 -3.36 -29.03
CA LEU A 199 -28.62 -4.03 -27.74
C LEU A 199 -29.20 -3.19 -26.62
N GLU A 200 -29.60 -3.86 -25.57
CA GLU A 200 -29.85 -3.28 -24.25
C GLU A 200 -28.76 -3.69 -23.29
N TYR A 201 -28.40 -2.79 -22.41
CA TYR A 201 -27.19 -2.92 -21.60
C TYR A 201 -27.47 -3.03 -20.12
N VAL A 202 -26.59 -3.75 -19.43
CA VAL A 202 -26.40 -3.70 -17.99
C VAL A 202 -25.00 -3.17 -17.69
N ALA A 203 -24.89 -2.36 -16.63
CA ALA A 203 -23.60 -1.83 -16.19
C ALA A 203 -23.46 -1.91 -14.67
N VAL A 204 -22.24 -1.75 -14.19
CA VAL A 204 -21.93 -1.63 -12.76
C VAL A 204 -21.65 -0.17 -12.44
N ARG A 205 -22.27 0.35 -11.39
CA ARG A 205 -22.17 1.77 -11.00
C ARG A 205 -20.74 2.21 -10.70
N SER A 206 -19.96 1.36 -10.04
CA SER A 206 -18.56 1.61 -9.69
C SER A 206 -17.60 1.56 -10.89
N HIS A 207 -18.05 1.05 -12.05
CA HIS A 207 -17.20 0.95 -13.25
C HIS A 207 -17.45 2.17 -14.16
N SER A 208 -16.97 3.33 -13.71
CA SER A 208 -17.22 4.62 -14.38
C SER A 208 -16.80 4.63 -15.85
N GLU A 209 -15.74 3.90 -16.22
CA GLU A 209 -15.25 3.89 -17.59
C GLU A 209 -16.18 3.12 -18.54
N THR A 210 -16.80 2.02 -18.10
CA THR A 210 -17.80 1.31 -18.93
C THR A 210 -19.03 2.18 -19.17
N LEU A 211 -19.47 2.92 -18.17
CA LEU A 211 -20.55 3.90 -18.32
C LEU A 211 -20.16 5.03 -19.28
N ARG A 212 -18.91 5.52 -19.21
CA ARG A 212 -18.39 6.53 -20.12
C ARG A 212 -18.32 6.02 -21.57
N ILE A 213 -17.91 4.75 -21.78
CA ILE A 213 -17.92 4.15 -23.11
C ILE A 213 -19.35 4.10 -23.69
N LEU A 214 -20.33 3.66 -22.89
CA LEU A 214 -21.72 3.67 -23.32
C LEU A 214 -22.23 5.07 -23.69
N GLN A 215 -21.90 6.07 -22.86
CA GLN A 215 -22.25 7.46 -23.11
C GLN A 215 -21.59 8.01 -24.40
N GLN A 216 -20.30 7.76 -24.61
CA GLN A 216 -19.59 8.19 -25.83
C GLN A 216 -20.13 7.58 -27.10
N LEU A 217 -20.71 6.38 -27.02
CA LEU A 217 -21.38 5.72 -28.13
C LEU A 217 -22.85 6.14 -28.31
N GLY A 218 -23.38 6.99 -27.41
CA GLY A 218 -24.80 7.33 -27.38
C GLY A 218 -25.70 6.15 -27.05
N LEU A 219 -25.23 5.27 -26.16
CA LEU A 219 -25.92 4.04 -25.74
C LEU A 219 -26.44 4.12 -24.29
N ASP A 220 -26.28 5.25 -23.61
CA ASP A 220 -26.76 5.49 -22.26
C ASP A 220 -28.30 5.33 -22.15
N GLY A 221 -29.05 5.75 -23.15
CA GLY A 221 -30.50 5.52 -23.23
C GLY A 221 -30.91 4.04 -23.44
N ARG A 222 -29.94 3.13 -23.67
CA ARG A 222 -30.16 1.69 -23.80
C ARG A 222 -29.77 0.92 -22.53
N LEU A 223 -29.40 1.63 -21.47
CA LEU A 223 -29.04 1.04 -20.18
C LEU A 223 -30.32 0.74 -19.37
N VAL A 224 -30.65 -0.54 -19.25
CA VAL A 224 -31.89 -0.98 -18.56
C VAL A 224 -31.65 -1.40 -17.11
N LEU A 225 -30.37 -1.69 -16.74
CA LEU A 225 -30.01 -2.07 -15.38
C LEU A 225 -28.64 -1.50 -15.00
N THR A 226 -28.60 -0.83 -13.86
CA THR A 226 -27.35 -0.45 -13.19
C THR A 226 -27.24 -1.21 -11.87
N SER A 227 -26.31 -2.18 -11.82
CA SER A 227 -26.02 -2.97 -10.62
C SER A 227 -25.01 -2.26 -9.71
N ALA A 228 -25.00 -2.61 -8.43
CA ALA A 228 -23.95 -2.17 -7.49
C ALA A 228 -22.66 -2.99 -7.67
N HIS A 229 -22.76 -4.27 -8.05
CA HIS A 229 -21.67 -5.23 -8.08
C HIS A 229 -21.65 -6.06 -9.36
N PHE A 230 -20.45 -6.46 -9.77
CA PHE A 230 -20.24 -7.29 -10.97
C PHE A 230 -20.80 -8.72 -10.84
N MET A 231 -20.80 -9.29 -9.66
CA MET A 231 -21.12 -10.71 -9.42
C MET A 231 -22.48 -11.16 -9.97
N ALA A 232 -23.47 -10.27 -10.05
CA ALA A 232 -24.80 -10.59 -10.59
C ALA A 232 -24.82 -10.65 -12.12
N LEU A 233 -23.95 -9.94 -12.81
CA LEU A 233 -24.00 -9.74 -14.26
C LEU A 233 -23.90 -11.04 -15.06
N PRO A 234 -23.00 -11.98 -14.75
CA PRO A 234 -22.94 -13.24 -15.48
C PRO A 234 -24.27 -14.01 -15.49
N ALA A 235 -24.93 -14.09 -14.33
CA ALA A 235 -26.20 -14.80 -14.22
C ALA A 235 -27.36 -14.10 -14.97
N ILE A 236 -27.36 -12.76 -14.97
CA ILE A 236 -28.34 -11.95 -15.69
C ILE A 236 -28.17 -12.15 -17.21
N ILE A 237 -26.93 -11.94 -17.71
CA ILE A 237 -26.63 -12.07 -19.15
C ILE A 237 -26.92 -13.48 -19.67
N ALA A 238 -26.60 -14.53 -18.90
CA ALA A 238 -26.87 -15.90 -19.32
C ALA A 238 -28.36 -16.22 -19.55
N ARG A 239 -29.29 -15.41 -19.02
CA ARG A 239 -30.73 -15.61 -19.03
C ARG A 239 -31.50 -14.55 -19.80
N THR A 240 -30.81 -13.56 -20.35
CA THR A 240 -31.44 -12.44 -21.06
C THR A 240 -30.69 -12.14 -22.36
N ASP A 241 -31.25 -11.25 -23.19
CA ASP A 241 -30.56 -10.69 -24.36
C ASP A 241 -29.82 -9.37 -24.03
N LEU A 242 -29.53 -9.13 -22.76
CA LEU A 242 -28.79 -7.97 -22.34
C LEU A 242 -27.29 -8.13 -22.65
N ALA A 243 -26.63 -7.01 -22.92
CA ALA A 243 -25.20 -6.92 -23.15
C ALA A 243 -24.49 -6.23 -21.97
N VAL A 244 -23.23 -6.54 -21.77
CA VAL A 244 -22.35 -5.80 -20.85
C VAL A 244 -21.05 -5.41 -21.53
N VAL A 245 -20.58 -4.19 -21.25
CA VAL A 245 -19.22 -3.76 -21.58
C VAL A 245 -18.35 -4.06 -20.38
N MET A 246 -17.25 -4.80 -20.59
CA MET A 246 -16.33 -5.19 -19.51
C MET A 246 -14.92 -5.44 -20.03
N PRO A 247 -13.90 -5.47 -19.13
CA PRO A 247 -12.55 -5.87 -19.49
C PRO A 247 -12.50 -7.26 -20.11
N GLN A 248 -11.78 -7.43 -21.21
CA GLN A 248 -11.75 -8.68 -21.99
C GLN A 248 -11.08 -9.81 -21.20
N ALA A 249 -10.02 -9.53 -20.44
CA ALA A 249 -9.35 -10.54 -19.63
C ALA A 249 -10.30 -11.12 -18.56
N ILE A 250 -11.16 -10.26 -17.98
CA ILE A 250 -12.20 -10.68 -17.05
C ILE A 250 -13.23 -11.56 -17.75
N ALA A 251 -13.73 -11.12 -18.92
CA ALA A 251 -14.68 -11.90 -19.70
C ALA A 251 -14.13 -13.30 -20.02
N ARG A 252 -12.88 -13.39 -20.46
CA ARG A 252 -12.24 -14.68 -20.81
C ARG A 252 -12.00 -15.59 -19.61
N ARG A 253 -11.71 -15.02 -18.44
CA ARG A 253 -11.37 -15.78 -17.23
C ARG A 253 -12.60 -16.28 -16.47
N PHE A 254 -13.64 -15.44 -16.38
CA PHE A 254 -14.80 -15.69 -15.52
C PHE A 254 -16.03 -16.15 -16.25
N LEU A 255 -16.04 -16.03 -17.59
CA LEU A 255 -17.18 -16.41 -18.39
C LEU A 255 -16.91 -17.72 -19.14
N ASP A 256 -17.74 -18.72 -18.91
CA ASP A 256 -17.72 -19.95 -19.68
C ASP A 256 -18.08 -19.66 -21.15
N ALA A 257 -17.16 -19.94 -22.07
CA ALA A 257 -17.37 -19.75 -23.52
C ALA A 257 -18.56 -20.49 -24.08
N LYS A 258 -19.06 -21.53 -23.41
CA LYS A 258 -20.30 -22.22 -23.78
C LYS A 258 -21.55 -21.40 -23.47
N ARG A 259 -21.46 -20.47 -22.56
CA ARG A 259 -22.59 -19.66 -22.08
C ARG A 259 -22.56 -18.22 -22.55
N TYR A 260 -21.38 -17.71 -22.94
CA TYR A 260 -21.17 -16.31 -23.30
C TYR A 260 -20.39 -16.16 -24.60
N ALA A 261 -20.65 -15.08 -25.31
CA ALA A 261 -19.97 -14.71 -26.54
C ALA A 261 -19.44 -13.27 -26.43
N LEU A 262 -18.22 -13.04 -26.93
CA LEU A 262 -17.63 -11.74 -27.11
C LEU A 262 -18.00 -11.23 -28.51
N LEU A 263 -18.64 -10.07 -28.57
CA LEU A 263 -18.90 -9.42 -29.86
C LEU A 263 -17.65 -8.67 -30.32
N PRO A 264 -17.17 -8.89 -31.54
CA PRO A 264 -15.99 -8.21 -32.10
C PRO A 264 -16.33 -6.78 -32.48
N ALA A 265 -16.36 -5.86 -31.51
CA ALA A 265 -16.68 -4.45 -31.71
C ALA A 265 -15.49 -3.55 -31.44
N ASP A 266 -15.34 -2.48 -32.27
CA ASP A 266 -14.39 -1.41 -31.97
C ASP A 266 -15.04 -0.44 -31.00
N LEU A 267 -14.60 -0.49 -29.75
CA LEU A 267 -15.03 0.43 -28.72
C LEU A 267 -14.08 1.62 -28.63
N PRO A 268 -14.57 2.86 -28.41
CA PRO A 268 -13.71 3.99 -28.12
C PRO A 268 -12.89 3.71 -26.85
N ARG A 269 -11.63 4.13 -26.84
CA ARG A 269 -10.71 3.85 -25.72
C ARG A 269 -10.68 2.37 -25.33
N SER A 270 -10.71 1.49 -26.34
CA SER A 270 -10.81 0.06 -26.13
C SER A 270 -9.67 -0.51 -25.28
N THR A 271 -8.49 0.10 -25.28
CA THR A 271 -7.32 -0.30 -24.48
C THR A 271 -7.13 0.60 -23.28
N PHE A 272 -6.76 0.01 -22.17
CA PHE A 272 -6.42 0.72 -20.94
C PHE A 272 -5.31 -0.01 -20.19
N THR A 273 -4.65 0.72 -19.30
CA THR A 273 -3.57 0.18 -18.47
C THR A 273 -4.02 0.18 -17.01
N VAL A 274 -3.94 -0.98 -16.39
CA VAL A 274 -4.09 -1.12 -14.95
C VAL A 274 -2.75 -0.79 -14.31
N SER A 275 -2.75 0.17 -13.40
CA SER A 275 -1.56 0.63 -12.69
C SER A 275 -1.74 0.45 -11.18
N MET A 276 -0.63 0.35 -10.49
CA MET A 276 -0.55 0.48 -9.04
C MET A 276 -0.01 1.87 -8.72
N HIS A 277 -0.72 2.60 -7.87
CA HIS A 277 -0.39 3.95 -7.40
C HIS A 277 -0.06 3.94 -5.92
N TRP A 278 0.85 4.81 -5.47
CA TRP A 278 1.18 5.04 -4.06
C TRP A 278 1.61 6.48 -3.81
N SER A 279 1.63 6.93 -2.55
CA SER A 279 2.18 8.24 -2.21
C SER A 279 3.71 8.19 -2.17
N ARG A 280 4.36 9.23 -2.70
CA ARG A 280 5.81 9.44 -2.60
C ARG A 280 6.31 9.44 -1.16
N ARG A 281 5.46 9.83 -0.22
CA ARG A 281 5.76 9.83 1.21
C ARG A 281 6.22 8.45 1.73
N PHE A 282 5.72 7.37 1.14
CA PHE A 282 6.03 5.99 1.52
C PHE A 282 6.97 5.28 0.53
N GLU A 283 7.67 6.06 -0.31
CA GLU A 283 8.55 5.51 -1.35
C GLU A 283 9.69 4.69 -0.75
N ALA A 284 10.27 5.15 0.35
CA ALA A 284 11.41 4.52 1.02
C ALA A 284 11.03 3.41 2.01
N ASP A 285 9.73 3.22 2.32
CA ASP A 285 9.30 2.19 3.27
C ASP A 285 9.66 0.79 2.77
N PRO A 286 10.51 0.01 3.50
CA PRO A 286 11.03 -1.27 3.02
C PRO A 286 9.95 -2.33 2.83
N ALA A 287 8.89 -2.32 3.67
CA ALA A 287 7.77 -3.26 3.56
C ALA A 287 6.95 -2.97 2.30
N LEU A 288 6.64 -1.70 2.05
CA LEU A 288 5.88 -1.29 0.87
C LEU A 288 6.71 -1.46 -0.41
N GLN A 289 8.04 -1.27 -0.36
CA GLN A 289 8.94 -1.60 -1.48
C GLN A 289 8.91 -3.10 -1.81
N TRP A 290 8.94 -3.96 -0.79
CA TRP A 290 8.86 -5.40 -1.00
C TRP A 290 7.52 -5.80 -1.62
N ILE A 291 6.41 -5.25 -1.13
CA ILE A 291 5.07 -5.46 -1.72
C ILE A 291 5.02 -4.97 -3.18
N ARG A 292 5.57 -3.80 -3.50
CA ARG A 292 5.63 -3.30 -4.88
C ARG A 292 6.36 -4.26 -5.80
N ARG A 293 7.55 -4.75 -5.39
CA ARG A 293 8.30 -5.75 -6.15
C ARG A 293 7.51 -7.03 -6.38
N LEU A 294 6.75 -7.46 -5.37
CA LEU A 294 5.88 -8.63 -5.50
C LEU A 294 4.81 -8.40 -6.57
N PHE A 295 4.11 -7.26 -6.54
CA PHE A 295 3.11 -6.91 -7.56
C PHE A 295 3.70 -6.84 -8.97
N VAL A 296 4.81 -6.14 -9.13
CA VAL A 296 5.51 -6.03 -10.41
C VAL A 296 5.90 -7.42 -10.93
N GLY A 297 6.49 -8.27 -10.08
CA GLY A 297 6.86 -9.63 -10.45
C GLY A 297 5.69 -10.52 -10.88
N LEU A 298 4.50 -10.30 -10.32
CA LEU A 298 3.29 -11.08 -10.63
C LEU A 298 2.55 -10.59 -11.88
N PHE A 299 2.51 -9.27 -12.11
CA PHE A 299 1.55 -8.66 -13.02
C PHE A 299 2.18 -7.81 -14.12
N GLU A 300 3.45 -7.40 -14.00
CA GLU A 300 4.09 -6.63 -15.06
C GLU A 300 4.11 -7.44 -16.36
N ASP A 301 3.52 -6.86 -17.40
CA ASP A 301 3.43 -7.48 -18.71
C ASP A 301 4.82 -7.52 -19.35
N LYS A 302 5.50 -8.66 -19.27
CA LYS A 302 6.84 -8.88 -19.85
C LYS A 302 6.80 -9.03 -21.37
N GLY A 303 5.81 -8.41 -22.02
CA GLY A 303 5.80 -8.33 -23.50
C GLY A 303 5.74 -9.70 -24.19
N ARG A 304 4.77 -10.55 -23.78
CA ARG A 304 4.45 -11.77 -24.53
C ARG A 304 3.30 -11.56 -25.49
#